data_78a34ed2802e5d0ea9fc951dfa28a29a
#
_entry.id   78a34ed2802e5d0ea9fc951dfa28a29a
#
_cell.length_a   1.000
_cell.length_b   1.000
_cell.length_c   1.000
_cell.angle_alpha   90.00
_cell.angle_beta   90.00
_cell.angle_gamma   90.00
#
_symmetry.space_group_name_H-M   'P 1'
#
loop_
_entity.id
_entity.type
_entity.pdbx_description
1 polymer ?
#
loop_
_entity_poly.entity_id
_entity_poly.type
_entity_poly.pdbx_seq_one_letter_code
_entity_poly.pdbx_strand_id
1 'polypeptide(L)'
;TSSLTNNNIETPDVKEVMGEAQPKSYVPFRNLMFLSILLSYAEKLKADEVWYGAAEADSLAGYWDGSVQFVDKLNQICLLNREIDVRVRAPLLTMSKKEIILNGIELGVNFADTYTCYSGEYPCDANSASSALRLKGFVDAGYKDPLQYKQQDKLNKVYLKEDCKDILD
;
A
#
# COMPACT_ATOMS: atom_id res chain seq x y z
N THR A 1 -14.33 -11.49 -9.39
CA THR A 1 -15.09 -10.34 -8.88
C THR A 1 -14.49 -9.90 -7.56
N SER A 2 -14.07 -8.64 -7.44
CA SER A 2 -13.38 -8.10 -6.26
C SER A 2 -14.35 -7.34 -5.35
N SER A 3 -14.14 -7.36 -4.03
CA SER A 3 -14.88 -6.53 -3.07
C SER A 3 -14.68 -5.02 -3.30
N LEU A 4 -13.62 -4.62 -4.01
CA LEU A 4 -13.37 -3.22 -4.37
C LEU A 4 -14.11 -2.77 -5.64
N THR A 5 -14.71 -3.70 -6.39
CA THR A 5 -15.46 -3.44 -7.64
C THR A 5 -16.90 -3.93 -7.60
N ASN A 6 -17.34 -4.55 -6.49
CA ASN A 6 -18.67 -5.06 -6.30
C ASN A 6 -19.14 -4.83 -4.85
N ASN A 7 -20.08 -3.91 -4.67
CA ASN A 7 -20.63 -3.52 -3.37
C ASN A 7 -21.39 -4.64 -2.62
N ASN A 8 -21.67 -5.76 -3.28
CA ASN A 8 -22.31 -6.92 -2.65
C ASN A 8 -21.30 -7.86 -1.97
N ILE A 9 -20.01 -7.58 -2.06
CA ILE A 9 -18.95 -8.35 -1.43
C ILE A 9 -18.33 -7.49 -0.33
N GLU A 10 -18.39 -7.96 0.91
CA GLU A 10 -17.77 -7.26 2.03
C GLU A 10 -16.24 -7.19 1.87
N THR A 11 -15.68 -6.03 2.25
CA THR A 11 -14.23 -5.88 2.28
C THR A 11 -13.66 -6.78 3.37
N PRO A 12 -12.68 -7.66 3.07
CA PRO A 12 -12.15 -8.61 4.04
C PRO A 12 -11.44 -7.91 5.21
N ASP A 13 -11.54 -8.50 6.39
CA ASP A 13 -10.77 -8.07 7.55
C ASP A 13 -9.31 -8.60 7.48
N VAL A 14 -8.47 -8.20 8.48
CA VAL A 14 -7.05 -8.62 8.53
C VAL A 14 -6.88 -10.13 8.56
N LYS A 15 -7.78 -10.87 9.24
CA LYS A 15 -7.66 -12.32 9.39
C LYS A 15 -8.01 -13.06 8.11
N GLU A 16 -8.94 -12.51 7.33
CA GLU A 16 -9.37 -13.07 6.06
C GLU A 16 -8.33 -12.85 4.94
N VAL A 17 -7.54 -11.77 5.02
CA VAL A 17 -6.51 -11.46 4.00
C VAL A 17 -5.24 -12.28 4.23
N MET A 18 -4.85 -12.50 5.48
CA MET A 18 -3.62 -13.21 5.82
C MET A 18 -3.77 -14.71 5.61
N GLY A 19 -3.15 -15.24 4.55
CA GLY A 19 -3.07 -16.67 4.29
C GLY A 19 -3.94 -17.20 3.14
N GLU A 20 -4.72 -16.36 2.48
CA GLU A 20 -5.44 -16.75 1.26
C GLU A 20 -4.54 -16.65 0.01
N ALA A 21 -4.66 -17.62 -0.89
CA ALA A 21 -3.92 -17.63 -2.17
C ALA A 21 -4.26 -16.41 -3.04
N GLN A 22 -5.46 -15.86 -2.92
CA GLN A 22 -5.91 -14.68 -3.63
C GLN A 22 -6.98 -13.94 -2.82
N PRO A 23 -6.68 -12.76 -2.24
CA PRO A 23 -7.63 -12.01 -1.44
C PRO A 23 -8.90 -11.61 -2.21
N LYS A 24 -10.06 -11.57 -1.53
CA LYS A 24 -11.35 -11.09 -2.12
C LYS A 24 -11.29 -9.65 -2.62
N SER A 25 -10.39 -8.84 -2.09
CA SER A 25 -10.10 -7.47 -2.51
C SER A 25 -9.22 -7.37 -3.76
N TYR A 26 -8.71 -8.48 -4.28
CA TYR A 26 -7.92 -8.47 -5.52
C TYR A 26 -8.76 -8.03 -6.72
N VAL A 27 -8.29 -7.02 -7.42
CA VAL A 27 -8.85 -6.61 -8.73
C VAL A 27 -7.99 -7.22 -9.83
N PRO A 28 -8.58 -8.09 -10.69
CA PRO A 28 -7.81 -8.81 -11.69
C PRO A 28 -6.93 -7.92 -12.56
N PHE A 29 -5.63 -8.21 -12.56
CA PHE A 29 -4.59 -7.53 -13.37
C PHE A 29 -4.53 -6.01 -13.23
N ARG A 30 -5.08 -5.41 -12.16
CA ARG A 30 -5.18 -3.95 -12.00
C ARG A 30 -3.81 -3.26 -12.09
N ASN A 31 -2.81 -3.73 -11.34
CA ASN A 31 -1.49 -3.11 -11.32
C ASN A 31 -0.77 -3.30 -12.66
N LEU A 32 -0.93 -4.46 -13.32
CA LEU A 32 -0.38 -4.67 -14.67
C LEU A 32 -1.00 -3.69 -15.68
N MET A 33 -2.32 -3.50 -15.64
CA MET A 33 -3.01 -2.55 -16.50
C MET A 33 -2.50 -1.11 -16.28
N PHE A 34 -2.40 -0.67 -15.03
CA PHE A 34 -1.91 0.67 -14.71
C PHE A 34 -0.44 0.85 -15.14
N LEU A 35 0.41 -0.12 -14.86
CA LEU A 35 1.81 -0.06 -15.26
C LEU A 35 1.99 -0.09 -16.77
N SER A 36 1.16 -0.84 -17.52
CA SER A 36 1.19 -0.83 -18.98
C SER A 36 0.85 0.55 -19.57
N ILE A 37 -0.15 1.23 -19.00
CA ILE A 37 -0.50 2.61 -19.38
C ILE A 37 0.65 3.55 -19.06
N LEU A 38 1.23 3.47 -17.86
CA LEU A 38 2.35 4.31 -17.44
C LEU A 38 3.59 4.08 -18.31
N LEU A 39 3.90 2.84 -18.67
CA LEU A 39 5.00 2.52 -19.58
C LEU A 39 4.80 3.11 -20.98
N SER A 40 3.57 3.10 -21.50
CA SER A 40 3.24 3.77 -22.76
C SER A 40 3.46 5.28 -22.67
N TYR A 41 3.11 5.91 -21.54
CA TYR A 41 3.42 7.32 -21.32
C TYR A 41 4.90 7.58 -21.15
N ALA A 42 5.63 6.72 -20.44
CA ALA A 42 7.07 6.81 -20.25
C ALA A 42 7.80 6.81 -21.60
N GLU A 43 7.41 5.92 -22.50
CA GLU A 43 7.97 5.88 -23.86
C GLU A 43 7.71 7.19 -24.61
N LYS A 44 6.47 7.69 -24.59
CA LYS A 44 6.11 8.97 -25.23
C LYS A 44 6.90 10.15 -24.65
N LEU A 45 7.13 10.17 -23.33
CA LEU A 45 7.82 11.25 -22.63
C LEU A 45 9.34 11.05 -22.57
N LYS A 46 9.84 9.92 -23.04
CA LYS A 46 11.24 9.49 -22.93
C LYS A 46 11.73 9.48 -21.48
N ALA A 47 10.87 8.98 -20.57
CA ALA A 47 11.19 8.82 -19.17
C ALA A 47 11.92 7.49 -18.93
N ASP A 48 12.95 7.51 -18.08
CA ASP A 48 13.79 6.34 -17.82
C ASP A 48 13.16 5.41 -16.78
N GLU A 49 12.23 5.89 -15.96
CA GLU A 49 11.64 5.12 -14.86
C GLU A 49 10.14 5.36 -14.72
N VAL A 50 9.44 4.29 -14.32
CA VAL A 50 8.05 4.30 -13.84
C VAL A 50 8.07 3.79 -12.40
N TRP A 51 7.54 4.58 -11.48
CA TRP A 51 7.52 4.24 -10.06
C TRP A 51 6.11 3.88 -9.60
N TYR A 52 5.98 2.84 -8.75
CA TYR A 52 4.72 2.54 -8.10
C TYR A 52 4.91 2.08 -6.65
N GLY A 53 3.86 2.29 -5.83
CA GLY A 53 3.93 2.22 -4.38
C GLY A 53 3.59 0.84 -3.78
N ALA A 54 3.84 -0.28 -4.48
CA ALA A 54 3.70 -1.60 -3.87
C ALA A 54 4.69 -1.76 -2.71
N ALA A 55 4.25 -2.37 -1.62
CA ALA A 55 5.00 -2.57 -0.39
C ALA A 55 5.06 -4.05 0.00
N GLU A 56 5.96 -4.43 0.91
CA GLU A 56 6.09 -5.80 1.42
C GLU A 56 4.74 -6.39 1.87
N ALA A 57 3.91 -5.58 2.53
CA ALA A 57 2.59 -5.98 3.01
C ALA A 57 1.66 -6.48 1.88
N ASP A 58 1.78 -5.97 0.66
CA ASP A 58 0.97 -6.41 -0.49
C ASP A 58 1.36 -7.83 -0.91
N SER A 59 2.65 -8.13 -0.95
CA SER A 59 3.16 -9.48 -1.24
C SER A 59 2.77 -10.48 -0.15
N LEU A 60 2.90 -10.11 1.13
CA LEU A 60 2.53 -10.95 2.27
C LEU A 60 1.03 -11.22 2.33
N ALA A 61 0.20 -10.29 1.85
CA ALA A 61 -1.25 -10.44 1.72
C ALA A 61 -1.67 -11.28 0.49
N GLY A 62 -0.73 -11.84 -0.27
CA GLY A 62 -1.02 -12.71 -1.41
C GLY A 62 -1.29 -11.98 -2.74
N TYR A 63 -1.04 -10.67 -2.83
CA TYR A 63 -1.14 -9.95 -4.10
C TYR A 63 0.12 -10.19 -4.93
N TRP A 64 0.02 -11.09 -5.91
CA TRP A 64 1.15 -11.47 -6.78
C TRP A 64 1.72 -10.27 -7.57
N ASP A 65 0.85 -9.31 -7.94
CA ASP A 65 1.20 -8.09 -8.65
C ASP A 65 1.79 -6.98 -7.74
N GLY A 66 1.99 -7.28 -6.46
CA GLY A 66 2.78 -6.52 -5.48
C GLY A 66 4.06 -7.26 -5.06
N SER A 67 4.57 -8.20 -5.84
CA SER A 67 5.75 -8.99 -5.51
C SER A 67 7.01 -8.56 -6.26
N VAL A 68 8.18 -8.87 -5.71
CA VAL A 68 9.49 -8.69 -6.38
C VAL A 68 9.51 -9.43 -7.71
N GLN A 69 9.01 -10.67 -7.73
CA GLN A 69 8.97 -11.48 -8.94
C GLN A 69 8.15 -10.83 -10.07
N PHE A 70 7.04 -10.17 -9.74
CA PHE A 70 6.23 -9.45 -10.71
C PHE A 70 7.01 -8.28 -11.33
N VAL A 71 7.68 -7.47 -10.50
CA VAL A 71 8.51 -6.34 -10.98
C VAL A 71 9.65 -6.80 -11.87
N ASP A 72 10.34 -7.88 -11.49
CA ASP A 72 11.42 -8.46 -12.27
C ASP A 72 10.92 -8.94 -13.65
N LYS A 73 9.77 -9.63 -13.69
CA LYS A 73 9.19 -10.09 -14.97
C LYS A 73 8.75 -8.92 -15.83
N LEU A 74 8.17 -7.88 -15.25
CA LEU A 74 7.76 -6.69 -15.98
C LEU A 74 8.99 -5.95 -16.56
N ASN A 75 10.06 -5.83 -15.80
CA ASN A 75 11.32 -5.26 -16.27
C ASN A 75 11.94 -6.10 -17.42
N GLN A 76 11.81 -7.43 -17.37
CA GLN A 76 12.22 -8.29 -18.50
C GLN A 76 11.40 -8.00 -19.77
N ILE A 77 10.11 -7.68 -19.64
CA ILE A 77 9.29 -7.24 -20.77
C ILE A 77 9.76 -5.88 -21.28
N CYS A 78 10.06 -4.94 -20.39
CA CYS A 78 10.57 -3.61 -20.77
C CYS A 78 11.86 -3.69 -21.60
N LEU A 79 12.74 -4.66 -21.34
CA LEU A 79 13.98 -4.87 -22.13
C LEU A 79 13.72 -5.26 -23.58
N LEU A 80 12.50 -5.66 -23.96
CA LEU A 80 12.14 -5.93 -25.35
C LEU A 80 11.86 -4.64 -26.15
N ASN A 81 11.67 -3.52 -25.46
CA ASN A 81 11.49 -2.21 -26.11
C ASN A 81 12.80 -1.80 -26.77
N ARG A 82 12.70 -1.27 -28.00
CA ARG A 82 13.86 -0.84 -28.81
C ARG A 82 13.99 0.68 -28.88
N GLU A 83 12.99 1.40 -28.39
CA GLU A 83 12.91 2.87 -28.48
C GLU A 83 13.50 3.54 -27.22
N ILE A 84 13.26 2.94 -26.04
CA ILE A 84 13.73 3.47 -24.77
C ILE A 84 14.15 2.35 -23.81
N ASP A 85 15.08 2.64 -22.90
CA ASP A 85 15.41 1.81 -21.74
C ASP A 85 14.63 2.32 -20.53
N VAL A 86 13.39 1.87 -20.37
CA VAL A 86 12.52 2.23 -19.24
C VAL A 86 12.51 1.12 -18.19
N ARG A 87 12.50 1.49 -16.92
CA ARG A 87 12.45 0.54 -15.78
C ARG A 87 11.31 0.84 -14.85
N VAL A 88 10.64 -0.23 -14.38
CA VAL A 88 9.69 -0.15 -13.29
C VAL A 88 10.42 -0.26 -11.95
N ARG A 89 10.17 0.71 -11.08
CA ARG A 89 10.71 0.79 -9.73
C ARG A 89 9.59 0.64 -8.69
N ALA A 90 9.83 -0.17 -7.69
CA ALA A 90 8.96 -0.33 -6.53
C ALA A 90 9.80 -0.26 -5.24
N PRO A 91 10.23 0.94 -4.82
CA PRO A 91 11.22 1.12 -3.75
C PRO A 91 10.72 0.64 -2.38
N LEU A 92 9.41 0.55 -2.17
CA LEU A 92 8.82 0.14 -0.90
C LEU A 92 8.58 -1.38 -0.81
N LEU A 93 8.87 -2.13 -1.85
CA LEU A 93 8.49 -3.54 -2.02
C LEU A 93 9.08 -4.49 -0.97
N THR A 94 10.23 -4.13 -0.40
CA THR A 94 10.92 -4.87 0.65
C THR A 94 10.89 -4.16 2.01
N MET A 95 10.09 -3.10 2.13
CA MET A 95 9.97 -2.31 3.35
C MET A 95 8.71 -2.68 4.12
N SER A 96 8.87 -2.94 5.41
CA SER A 96 7.77 -3.04 6.35
C SER A 96 7.03 -1.69 6.49
N LYS A 97 5.78 -1.70 6.96
CA LYS A 97 5.03 -0.46 7.23
C LYS A 97 5.76 0.47 8.21
N LYS A 98 6.47 -0.10 9.20
CA LYS A 98 7.33 0.65 10.11
C LYS A 98 8.41 1.43 9.36
N GLU A 99 9.17 0.76 8.49
CA GLU A 99 10.27 1.39 7.73
C GLU A 99 9.75 2.46 6.77
N ILE A 100 8.60 2.21 6.11
CA ILE A 100 7.95 3.20 5.24
C ILE A 100 7.58 4.46 6.03
N ILE A 101 7.03 4.30 7.24
CA ILE A 101 6.66 5.43 8.09
C ILE A 101 7.90 6.19 8.55
N LEU A 102 8.93 5.50 9.03
CA LEU A 102 10.18 6.16 9.46
C LEU A 102 10.85 6.93 8.32
N ASN A 103 10.94 6.34 7.14
CA ASN A 103 11.48 7.02 5.95
C ASN A 103 10.60 8.21 5.55
N GLY A 104 9.27 8.07 5.64
CA GLY A 104 8.35 9.17 5.35
C GLY A 104 8.53 10.35 6.32
N ILE A 105 8.74 10.08 7.62
CA ILE A 105 9.03 11.11 8.63
C ILE A 105 10.36 11.82 8.30
N GLU A 106 11.40 11.06 7.99
CA GLU A 106 12.71 11.59 7.60
C GLU A 106 12.62 12.49 6.35
N LEU A 107 11.76 12.11 5.39
CA LEU A 107 11.52 12.88 4.16
C LEU A 107 10.53 14.04 4.35
N GLY A 108 10.01 14.26 5.55
CA GLY A 108 9.05 15.33 5.84
C GLY A 108 7.64 15.11 5.31
N VAL A 109 7.22 13.86 5.12
CA VAL A 109 5.86 13.53 4.70
C VAL A 109 4.86 13.91 5.79
N ASN A 110 3.88 14.76 5.45
CA ASN A 110 2.74 15.02 6.33
C ASN A 110 1.75 13.85 6.27
N PHE A 111 1.83 12.94 7.22
CA PHE A 111 0.96 11.76 7.25
C PHE A 111 -0.51 12.08 7.54
N ALA A 112 -0.86 13.28 8.00
CA ALA A 112 -2.24 13.73 8.14
C ALA A 112 -2.93 13.90 6.76
N ASP A 113 -2.15 14.16 5.71
CA ASP A 113 -2.64 14.29 4.33
C ASP A 113 -2.70 12.94 3.59
N THR A 114 -2.33 11.83 4.26
CA THR A 114 -2.35 10.50 3.66
C THR A 114 -3.56 9.71 4.12
N TYR A 115 -4.13 8.88 3.25
CA TYR A 115 -5.34 8.12 3.53
C TYR A 115 -5.20 6.67 3.03
N THR A 116 -5.73 5.69 3.78
CA THR A 116 -5.62 4.27 3.42
C THR A 116 -6.94 3.47 3.54
N CYS A 117 -7.98 4.03 4.15
CA CYS A 117 -9.24 3.32 4.38
C CYS A 117 -10.05 3.19 3.09
N TYR A 118 -10.51 1.96 2.77
CA TYR A 118 -11.29 1.71 1.54
C TYR A 118 -12.74 2.20 1.61
N SER A 119 -13.27 2.55 2.79
CA SER A 119 -14.63 3.09 2.90
C SER A 119 -14.79 4.48 2.28
N GLY A 120 -13.72 5.23 2.12
CA GLY A 120 -13.76 6.63 1.70
C GLY A 120 -14.35 7.58 2.74
N GLU A 121 -14.66 7.11 3.95
CA GLU A 121 -15.29 7.89 5.01
C GLU A 121 -14.27 8.52 5.95
N TYR A 122 -14.61 9.68 6.51
CA TYR A 122 -13.83 10.34 7.55
C TYR A 122 -14.73 10.69 8.74
N PRO A 123 -14.35 10.35 9.99
CA PRO A 123 -13.14 9.63 10.43
C PRO A 123 -13.01 8.24 9.83
N CYS A 124 -11.77 7.75 9.68
CA CYS A 124 -11.45 6.49 9.04
C CYS A 124 -12.09 5.29 9.73
N ASP A 125 -12.50 4.28 8.96
CA ASP A 125 -12.85 2.97 9.51
C ASP A 125 -11.57 2.15 9.75
N ALA A 126 -11.36 1.76 10.99
CA ALA A 126 -10.19 0.99 11.38
C ALA A 126 -10.33 -0.52 11.17
N ASN A 127 -11.50 -1.00 10.76
CA ASN A 127 -11.77 -2.44 10.62
C ASN A 127 -11.14 -3.05 9.38
N SER A 128 -10.76 -2.24 8.38
CA SER A 128 -10.11 -2.75 7.18
C SER A 128 -8.67 -3.23 7.46
N ALA A 129 -8.24 -4.26 6.72
CA ALA A 129 -6.87 -4.77 6.81
C ALA A 129 -5.81 -3.68 6.57
N SER A 130 -6.05 -2.78 5.61
CA SER A 130 -5.15 -1.67 5.31
C SER A 130 -5.03 -0.67 6.46
N SER A 131 -6.15 -0.32 7.12
CA SER A 131 -6.14 0.57 8.29
C SER A 131 -5.43 -0.06 9.49
N ALA A 132 -5.68 -1.34 9.76
CA ALA A 132 -5.02 -2.06 10.84
C ALA A 132 -3.51 -2.17 10.62
N LEU A 133 -3.06 -2.45 9.39
CA LEU A 133 -1.64 -2.48 9.03
C LEU A 133 -0.98 -1.10 9.16
N ARG A 134 -1.70 -0.03 8.80
CA ARG A 134 -1.23 1.33 8.98
C ARG A 134 -1.02 1.65 10.47
N LEU A 135 -2.05 1.45 11.29
CA LEU A 135 -1.99 1.68 12.74
C LEU A 135 -0.86 0.89 13.39
N LYS A 136 -0.75 -0.40 13.06
CA LYS A 136 0.35 -1.24 13.55
C LYS A 136 1.71 -0.66 13.14
N GLY A 137 1.85 -0.21 11.90
CA GLY A 137 3.07 0.39 11.39
C GLY A 137 3.50 1.63 12.20
N PHE A 138 2.56 2.52 12.54
CA PHE A 138 2.82 3.68 13.38
C PHE A 138 3.25 3.29 14.80
N VAL A 139 2.54 2.35 15.43
CA VAL A 139 2.90 1.84 16.77
C VAL A 139 4.28 1.20 16.78
N ASP A 140 4.58 0.37 15.78
CA ASP A 140 5.89 -0.29 15.64
C ASP A 140 7.02 0.75 15.37
N ALA A 141 6.69 1.88 14.76
CA ALA A 141 7.61 3.01 14.56
C ALA A 141 7.77 3.90 15.81
N GLY A 142 6.92 3.74 16.84
CA GLY A 142 6.94 4.53 18.06
C GLY A 142 6.17 5.87 17.96
N TYR A 143 5.30 6.01 16.96
CA TYR A 143 4.51 7.21 16.70
C TYR A 143 3.01 6.94 16.75
N LYS A 144 2.23 8.00 16.98
CA LYS A 144 0.77 7.97 16.81
C LYS A 144 0.42 8.28 15.37
N ASP A 145 -0.58 7.55 14.82
CA ASP A 145 -1.13 7.91 13.53
C ASP A 145 -1.92 9.23 13.66
N PRO A 146 -1.61 10.26 12.85
CA PRO A 146 -2.33 11.54 12.90
C PRO A 146 -3.77 11.47 12.38
N LEU A 147 -4.19 10.37 11.73
CA LEU A 147 -5.57 10.23 11.27
C LEU A 147 -6.54 9.97 12.42
N GLN A 148 -7.78 10.45 12.26
CA GLN A 148 -8.88 10.16 13.15
C GLN A 148 -9.61 8.89 12.73
N TYR A 149 -9.96 8.03 13.70
CA TYR A 149 -10.65 6.77 13.50
C TYR A 149 -11.99 6.72 14.24
N LYS A 150 -13.04 6.15 13.61
CA LYS A 150 -14.40 6.07 14.15
C LYS A 150 -14.51 5.29 15.47
N GLN A 151 -13.62 4.35 15.74
CA GLN A 151 -13.64 3.46 16.90
C GLN A 151 -12.38 3.63 17.76
N GLN A 152 -12.00 4.86 18.05
CA GLN A 152 -10.80 5.16 18.83
C GLN A 152 -10.71 4.34 20.13
N ASP A 153 -11.83 4.09 20.83
CA ASP A 153 -11.80 3.37 22.11
C ASP A 153 -11.40 1.89 22.01
N LYS A 154 -11.77 1.19 20.94
CA LYS A 154 -11.36 -0.21 20.74
C LYS A 154 -9.93 -0.32 20.22
N LEU A 155 -9.51 0.60 19.38
CA LEU A 155 -8.19 0.65 18.79
C LEU A 155 -7.15 1.22 19.73
N ASN A 156 -7.51 2.21 20.53
CA ASN A 156 -6.66 2.77 21.58
C ASN A 156 -6.17 1.69 22.56
N LYS A 157 -7.00 0.69 22.88
CA LYS A 157 -6.59 -0.42 23.74
C LYS A 157 -5.62 -1.42 23.10
N VAL A 158 -5.60 -1.51 21.76
CA VAL A 158 -4.80 -2.51 21.04
C VAL A 158 -3.58 -1.88 20.35
N TYR A 159 -3.70 -0.65 19.85
CA TYR A 159 -2.71 -0.02 18.98
C TYR A 159 -2.18 1.35 19.46
N LEU A 160 -2.78 1.99 20.45
CA LEU A 160 -2.22 3.21 21.02
C LEU A 160 -1.58 2.86 22.37
N LYS A 161 -0.28 2.61 22.35
CA LYS A 161 0.50 2.60 23.58
C LYS A 161 0.67 4.06 24.02
N GLU A 162 0.48 4.30 25.31
CA GLU A 162 0.63 5.63 25.93
C GLU A 162 2.01 6.26 25.70
N ASP A 163 2.99 5.42 25.33
CA ASP A 163 4.40 5.79 25.10
C ASP A 163 4.72 6.23 23.64
N CYS A 164 3.74 6.25 22.72
CA CYS A 164 3.99 6.67 21.34
C CYS A 164 4.06 8.20 21.23
N LYS A 165 5.05 8.70 20.47
CA LYS A 165 5.24 10.12 20.19
C LYS A 165 4.22 10.64 19.19
N ASP A 166 3.81 11.90 19.31
CA ASP A 166 3.12 12.61 18.25
C ASP A 166 4.12 12.97 17.13
N ILE A 167 3.71 12.88 15.86
CA ILE A 167 4.60 13.19 14.71
C ILE A 167 4.85 14.70 14.59
N LEU A 168 3.95 15.51 15.18
CA LEU A 168 3.98 16.97 15.06
C LEU A 168 4.81 17.65 16.16
N ASP A 169 5.44 16.89 17.06
CA ASP A 169 6.40 17.36 18.05
C ASP A 169 7.84 17.21 17.51
#